data_3b2e953f44d7576ab858125b12e12a61
#
_entry.id   3b2e953f44d7576ab858125b12e12a61
#
_cell.length_a   1.000
_cell.length_b   1.000
_cell.length_c   1.000
_cell.angle_alpha   90.00
_cell.angle_beta   90.00
_cell.angle_gamma   90.00
#
_symmetry.space_group_name_H-M   'P 1'
#
loop_
_entity.id
_entity.type
_entity.pdbx_description
1 polymer ?
#
loop_
_entity_poly.entity_id
_entity_poly.type
_entity_poly.pdbx_seq_one_letter_code
_entity_poly.pdbx_strand_id
1 'polypeptide(L)' 'MAEIQTKVIKIISEQLGKDESDIQMNSHFIEDLDADSLDTVELVMALEEEFEIDIPDEAAEKISTVQSAVDFIVDAKA' A
#
# COMPACT_ATOMS: atom_id res chain seq x y z
N MET A 1 -13.68 -2.67 6.32
CA MET A 1 -13.12 -1.43 5.76
C MET A 1 -11.99 -0.88 6.61
N ALA A 2 -12.27 -0.52 7.88
CA ALA A 2 -11.23 0.01 8.76
C ALA A 2 -10.10 -0.99 8.99
N GLU A 3 -10.41 -2.28 9.00
CA GLU A 3 -9.39 -3.32 9.18
C GLU A 3 -8.40 -3.36 8.02
N ILE A 4 -8.90 -3.21 6.80
CA ILE A 4 -8.03 -3.20 5.62
C ILE A 4 -7.14 -1.98 5.66
N GLN A 5 -7.72 -0.83 5.95
CA GLN A 5 -7.01 0.43 6.06
C GLN A 5 -5.88 0.35 7.09
N THR A 6 -6.20 -0.16 8.27
CA THR A 6 -5.23 -0.30 9.36
C THR A 6 -4.09 -1.24 8.96
N LYS A 7 -4.42 -2.36 8.33
CA LYS A 7 -3.40 -3.33 7.90
C LYS A 7 -2.51 -2.75 6.81
N VAL A 8 -3.09 -2.03 5.85
CA VAL A 8 -2.32 -1.40 4.79
C VAL A 8 -1.33 -0.40 5.37
N ILE A 9 -1.78 0.45 6.27
CA ILE A 9 -0.91 1.45 6.90
C ILE A 9 0.21 0.77 7.68
N LYS A 10 -0.11 -0.29 8.40
CA LYS A 10 0.89 -1.04 9.17
C LYS A 10 1.96 -1.63 8.25
N ILE A 11 1.55 -2.21 7.14
CA ILE A 11 2.47 -2.81 6.18
C ILE A 11 3.36 -1.74 5.56
N ILE A 12 2.79 -0.60 5.20
CA ILE A 12 3.54 0.53 4.65
C ILE A 12 4.57 1.01 5.66
N SER A 13 4.16 1.16 6.91
CA SER A 13 5.03 1.59 7.99
C SER A 13 6.24 0.66 8.11
N GLU A 14 6.00 -0.64 8.09
CA GLU A 14 7.06 -1.63 8.21
C GLU A 14 7.99 -1.64 7.01
N GLN A 15 7.43 -1.56 5.81
CA GLN A 15 8.23 -1.64 4.58
C GLN A 15 9.07 -0.38 4.34
N LEU A 16 8.54 0.77 4.70
CA LEU A 16 9.22 2.04 4.44
C LEU A 16 9.95 2.60 5.66
N GLY A 17 9.80 1.97 6.81
CA GLY A 17 10.43 2.43 8.04
C GLY A 17 9.89 3.77 8.52
N LYS A 18 8.61 4.01 8.32
CA LYS A 18 7.93 5.24 8.74
C LYS A 18 6.96 4.93 9.88
N ASP A 19 6.68 5.94 10.72
CA ASP A 19 5.67 5.79 11.76
C ASP A 19 4.28 5.80 11.13
N GLU A 20 3.37 5.01 11.70
CA GLU A 20 1.99 4.98 11.19
C GLU A 20 1.35 6.36 11.25
N SER A 21 1.71 7.18 12.22
CA SER A 21 1.17 8.53 12.36
C SER A 21 1.60 9.46 11.23
N ASP A 22 2.68 9.13 10.53
CA ASP A 22 3.18 9.91 9.39
C ASP A 22 2.53 9.50 8.07
N ILE A 23 1.75 8.43 8.10
CA ILE A 23 1.13 7.88 6.89
C ILE A 23 -0.34 8.28 6.87
N GLN A 24 -0.73 8.98 5.81
CA GLN A 24 -2.11 9.42 5.62
C GLN A 24 -2.68 8.78 4.37
N MET A 25 -4.00 8.74 4.28
CA MET A 25 -4.66 8.11 3.14
C MET A 25 -4.32 8.80 1.81
N ASN A 26 -4.07 10.09 1.84
CA ASN A 26 -3.69 10.84 0.64
C ASN A 26 -2.18 10.91 0.42
N SER A 27 -1.39 10.22 1.22
CA SER A 27 0.06 10.20 1.04
C SER A 27 0.44 9.46 -0.23
N HIS A 28 1.35 10.05 -1.01
CA HIS A 28 1.93 9.40 -2.18
C HIS A 28 3.17 8.64 -1.75
N PHE A 29 3.30 7.40 -2.19
CA PHE A 29 4.41 6.56 -1.77
C PHE A 29 5.76 7.16 -2.11
N ILE A 30 5.91 7.68 -3.31
CA ILE A 30 7.19 8.22 -3.77
C ILE A 30 7.38 9.66 -3.29
N GLU A 31 6.38 10.50 -3.47
CA GLU A 31 6.51 11.93 -3.17
C GLU A 31 6.48 12.24 -1.68
N ASP A 32 5.58 11.59 -0.94
CA ASP A 32 5.38 11.90 0.47
C ASP A 32 6.12 10.97 1.41
N LEU A 33 6.26 9.71 1.03
CA LEU A 33 6.86 8.69 1.89
C LEU A 33 8.26 8.30 1.46
N ASP A 34 8.80 8.97 0.45
CA ASP A 34 10.17 8.75 -0.05
C ASP A 34 10.47 7.31 -0.49
N ALA A 35 9.45 6.59 -0.93
CA ALA A 35 9.64 5.24 -1.45
C ALA A 35 10.27 5.32 -2.84
N ASP A 36 11.24 4.46 -3.11
CA ASP A 36 11.76 4.35 -4.48
C ASP A 36 11.02 3.21 -5.20
N SER A 37 11.39 2.95 -6.46
CA SER A 37 10.68 1.94 -7.25
C SER A 37 10.82 0.54 -6.67
N LEU A 38 11.95 0.23 -6.04
CA LEU A 38 12.15 -1.07 -5.41
C LEU A 38 11.26 -1.20 -4.17
N ASP A 39 11.16 -0.13 -3.39
CA ASP A 39 10.30 -0.12 -2.20
C ASP A 39 8.84 -0.36 -2.58
N THR A 40 8.37 0.25 -3.67
CA THR A 40 6.98 0.07 -4.10
C THR A 40 6.74 -1.38 -4.56
N VAL A 41 7.70 -2.00 -5.22
CA VAL A 41 7.57 -3.41 -5.63
C VAL A 41 7.48 -4.31 -4.39
N GLU A 42 8.35 -4.10 -3.42
CA GLU A 42 8.32 -4.89 -2.20
C GLU A 42 7.03 -4.67 -1.42
N LEU A 43 6.54 -3.43 -1.39
CA LEU A 43 5.29 -3.11 -0.73
C LEU A 43 4.12 -3.86 -1.38
N VAL A 44 4.05 -3.85 -2.70
CA VAL A 44 3.01 -4.56 -3.44
C VAL A 44 3.05 -6.05 -3.11
N MET A 45 4.23 -6.64 -3.09
CA MET A 45 4.38 -8.06 -2.75
C MET A 45 3.91 -8.35 -1.32
N ALA A 46 4.22 -7.46 -0.38
CA ALA A 46 3.79 -7.62 1.00
C ALA A 46 2.26 -7.56 1.12
N LEU A 47 1.64 -6.65 0.36
CA LEU A 47 0.18 -6.54 0.34
C LEU A 47 -0.47 -7.79 -0.24
N GLU A 48 0.11 -8.33 -1.31
CA GLU A 48 -0.40 -9.56 -1.92
C GLU A 48 -0.39 -10.71 -0.93
N GLU A 49 0.70 -10.84 -0.18
CA GLU A 49 0.83 -11.92 0.81
C GLU A 49 -0.12 -11.73 1.99
N GLU A 50 -0.22 -10.50 2.49
CA GLU A 50 -1.04 -10.23 3.67
C GLU A 50 -2.52 -10.45 3.39
N PHE A 51 -2.99 -10.03 2.22
CA PHE A 51 -4.41 -10.09 1.89
C PHE A 51 -4.76 -11.28 0.98
N GLU A 52 -3.77 -12.08 0.61
CA GLU A 52 -3.95 -13.25 -0.26
C GLU A 52 -4.67 -12.87 -1.55
N ILE A 53 -4.22 -11.80 -2.17
CA ILE A 53 -4.74 -11.31 -3.44
C ILE A 53 -3.61 -11.23 -4.45
N ASP A 54 -3.98 -11.06 -5.71
CA ASP A 54 -3.03 -10.91 -6.80
C ASP A 54 -3.12 -9.49 -7.33
N ILE A 55 -1.97 -8.80 -7.36
CA ILE A 55 -1.91 -7.43 -7.88
C ILE A 55 -1.04 -7.45 -9.13
N PRO A 56 -1.66 -7.45 -10.32
CA PRO A 56 -0.87 -7.44 -11.56
C PRO A 56 -0.06 -6.14 -11.69
N ASP A 57 1.00 -6.19 -12.46
CA ASP A 57 1.89 -5.04 -12.65
C ASP A 57 1.12 -3.79 -13.11
N GLU A 58 0.13 -3.97 -13.98
CA GLU A 58 -0.69 -2.86 -14.46
C GLU A 58 -1.43 -2.16 -13.33
N ALA A 59 -1.97 -2.94 -12.40
CA ALA A 59 -2.67 -2.39 -11.25
C ALA A 59 -1.68 -1.74 -10.28
N ALA A 60 -0.52 -2.36 -10.10
CA ALA A 60 0.52 -1.82 -9.22
C ALA A 60 0.98 -0.44 -9.67
N GLU A 61 1.06 -0.23 -10.98
CA GLU A 61 1.44 1.07 -11.53
C GLU A 61 0.44 2.17 -11.18
N LYS A 62 -0.81 1.80 -10.98
CA LYS A 62 -1.87 2.74 -10.65
C LYS A 62 -1.95 3.02 -9.15
N ILE A 63 -1.29 2.21 -8.35
CA ILE A 63 -1.29 2.37 -6.90
C ILE A 63 -0.19 3.39 -6.54
N SER A 64 -0.56 4.65 -6.47
CA SER A 64 0.38 5.72 -6.19
C SER A 64 0.19 6.33 -4.80
N THR A 65 -0.98 6.16 -4.19
CA THR A 65 -1.28 6.68 -2.86
C THR A 65 -1.76 5.55 -1.96
N VAL A 66 -1.76 5.82 -0.66
CA VAL A 66 -2.30 4.87 0.33
C VAL A 66 -3.77 4.57 0.02
N GLN A 67 -4.54 5.61 -0.32
CA GLN A 67 -5.96 5.46 -0.66
C GLN A 67 -6.15 4.52 -1.85
N SER A 68 -5.34 4.68 -2.89
CA SER A 68 -5.47 3.82 -4.08
C SER A 68 -5.15 2.36 -3.76
N ALA A 69 -4.19 2.12 -2.86
CA ALA A 69 -3.87 0.77 -2.42
C ALA A 69 -5.04 0.16 -1.65
N VAL A 70 -5.62 0.92 -0.73
CA VAL A 70 -6.78 0.45 0.05
C VAL A 70 -7.96 0.16 -0.88
N ASP A 71 -8.24 1.07 -1.80
CA ASP A 71 -9.35 0.89 -2.75
C ASP A 71 -9.19 -0.36 -3.59
N PHE A 72 -7.99 -0.62 -4.06
CA PHE A 72 -7.71 -1.83 -4.84
C PHE A 72 -7.98 -3.09 -4.02
N ILE A 73 -7.51 -3.10 -2.78
CA ILE A 73 -7.66 -4.26 -1.91
C ILE A 73 -9.14 -4.49 -1.56
N VAL A 74 -9.86 -3.41 -1.27
CA VAL A 74 -11.30 -3.50 -0.98
C VAL A 74 -12.04 -4.11 -2.16
N ASP A 75 -11.73 -3.65 -3.37
CA ASP A 75 -12.33 -4.22 -4.58
C ASP A 75 -11.99 -5.68 -4.76
N ALA A 76 -10.75 -6.05 -4.51
CA ALA A 76 -10.29 -7.44 -4.69
C ALA A 76 -10.94 -8.38 -3.68
N LYS A 77 -11.25 -7.89 -2.49
CA LYS A 77 -11.86 -8.69 -1.44
C LYS A 77 -13.39 -8.67 -1.47
N ALA A 78 -13.96 -7.79 -2.26
CA ALA A 78 -15.42 -7.62 -2.33
C ALA A 78 -16.12 -8.82 -2.99
#